data_8301a8242f1a4946d43cbfc5110530b0
#
_entry.id   8301a8242f1a4946d43cbfc5110530b0
#
_cell.length_a   1.000
_cell.length_b   1.000
_cell.length_c   1.000
_cell.angle_alpha   90.00
_cell.angle_beta   90.00
_cell.angle_gamma   90.00
#
_symmetry.space_group_name_H-M   'P 1'
#
loop_
_entity.id
_entity.type
_entity.pdbx_description
1 polymer ?
#
loop_
_entity_poly.entity_id
_entity_poly.type
_entity_poly.pdbx_seq_one_letter_code
_entity_poly.pdbx_strand_id
1 'polypeptide(L)'
;MEKCEFKKIENKGYGVVTKQDIEPGQVILCEEAAIVGPASPESCLECLRITQDFCASCGFSLCCNCQQHFQSLKLTRHDIEECQALQKVKLPNGNFKDLPGLFNIVFPMRFIQLKWTDPGLFKKLICLEGHVEDRKEQVHSSENRKQNILT
;
A
#
# COMPACT_ATOMS: atom_id res chain seq x y z
N MET A 1 -6.44 -19.18 -14.26
CA MET A 1 -7.87 -18.96 -13.94
C MET A 1 -8.81 -20.00 -14.54
N GLU A 2 -8.41 -21.28 -14.61
CA GLU A 2 -9.26 -22.33 -15.23
C GLU A 2 -10.51 -22.68 -14.42
N LYS A 3 -10.43 -22.56 -13.08
CA LYS A 3 -11.49 -23.01 -12.16
C LYS A 3 -12.48 -21.91 -11.76
N CYS A 4 -12.20 -20.65 -12.08
CA CYS A 4 -13.01 -19.51 -11.71
C CYS A 4 -13.28 -18.60 -12.91
N GLU A 5 -14.33 -17.80 -12.82
CA GLU A 5 -14.64 -16.73 -13.78
C GLU A 5 -15.00 -15.43 -13.06
N PHE A 6 -14.72 -14.30 -13.67
CA PHE A 6 -15.27 -13.02 -13.25
C PHE A 6 -16.67 -12.86 -13.82
N LYS A 7 -17.63 -12.62 -12.94
CA LYS A 7 -19.04 -12.49 -13.32
C LYS A 7 -19.66 -11.28 -12.63
N LYS A 8 -20.52 -10.57 -13.35
CA LYS A 8 -21.36 -9.53 -12.76
C LYS A 8 -22.46 -10.20 -11.95
N ILE A 9 -22.52 -9.88 -10.67
CA ILE A 9 -23.52 -10.39 -9.72
C ILE A 9 -24.52 -9.25 -9.48
N GLU A 10 -25.79 -9.56 -9.63
CA GLU A 10 -26.86 -8.57 -9.45
C GLU A 10 -26.80 -7.96 -8.03
N ASN A 11 -26.87 -6.64 -7.96
CA ASN A 11 -26.77 -5.84 -6.72
C ASN A 11 -25.47 -5.98 -5.91
N LYS A 12 -24.40 -6.66 -6.46
CA LYS A 12 -23.12 -6.85 -5.77
C LYS A 12 -21.91 -6.44 -6.63
N GLY A 13 -22.12 -6.03 -7.90
CA GLY A 13 -21.02 -5.67 -8.79
C GLY A 13 -20.35 -6.91 -9.42
N TYR A 14 -19.03 -6.86 -9.60
CA TYR A 14 -18.26 -7.98 -10.15
C TYR A 14 -17.71 -8.86 -9.03
N GLY A 15 -17.81 -10.17 -9.21
CA GLY A 15 -17.27 -11.16 -8.28
C GLY A 15 -16.58 -12.31 -9.00
N VAL A 16 -15.83 -13.10 -8.25
CA VAL A 16 -15.22 -14.35 -8.72
C VAL A 16 -16.17 -15.49 -8.38
N VAL A 17 -16.57 -16.26 -9.39
CA VAL A 17 -17.46 -17.40 -9.25
C VAL A 17 -16.73 -18.67 -9.67
N THR A 18 -16.85 -19.74 -8.90
CA THR A 18 -16.27 -21.02 -9.24
C THR A 18 -17.10 -21.70 -10.35
N LYS A 19 -16.42 -22.39 -11.27
CA LYS A 19 -17.03 -23.17 -12.36
C LYS A 19 -17.23 -24.64 -12.01
N GLN A 20 -16.65 -25.09 -10.91
CA GLN A 20 -16.63 -26.46 -10.46
C GLN A 20 -16.45 -26.52 -8.93
N ASP A 21 -16.65 -27.68 -8.35
CA ASP A 21 -16.37 -27.92 -6.94
C ASP A 21 -14.88 -27.71 -6.63
N ILE A 22 -14.59 -27.13 -5.47
CA ILE A 22 -13.25 -26.79 -5.02
C ILE A 22 -12.98 -27.53 -3.72
N GLU A 23 -11.90 -28.29 -3.69
CA GLU A 23 -11.48 -29.01 -2.49
C GLU A 23 -10.88 -28.03 -1.45
N PRO A 24 -11.05 -28.31 -0.14
CA PRO A 24 -10.46 -27.50 0.93
C PRO A 24 -8.93 -27.38 0.77
N GLY A 25 -8.42 -26.15 0.86
CA GLY A 25 -6.98 -25.85 0.71
C GLY A 25 -6.50 -25.71 -0.74
N GLN A 26 -7.35 -25.88 -1.73
CA GLN A 26 -6.99 -25.70 -3.12
C GLN A 26 -6.84 -24.21 -3.46
N VAL A 27 -5.72 -23.82 -4.12
CA VAL A 27 -5.50 -22.46 -4.61
C VAL A 27 -6.42 -22.20 -5.80
N ILE A 28 -7.27 -21.19 -5.69
CA ILE A 28 -8.23 -20.78 -6.71
C ILE A 28 -7.80 -19.54 -7.48
N LEU A 29 -7.02 -18.67 -6.86
CA LEU A 29 -6.51 -17.44 -7.43
C LEU A 29 -5.13 -17.16 -6.84
N CYS A 30 -4.19 -16.72 -7.68
CA CYS A 30 -2.89 -16.22 -7.29
C CYS A 30 -2.59 -14.98 -8.13
N GLU A 31 -2.43 -13.85 -7.49
CA GLU A 31 -2.16 -12.57 -8.15
C GLU A 31 -1.04 -11.83 -7.44
N GLU A 32 -0.28 -11.04 -8.19
CA GLU A 32 0.65 -10.09 -7.60
C GLU A 32 -0.09 -8.86 -7.10
N ALA A 33 0.39 -8.31 -5.99
CA ALA A 33 -0.19 -7.07 -5.46
C ALA A 33 0.07 -5.92 -6.44
N ALA A 34 -1.00 -5.21 -6.79
CA ALA A 34 -0.91 -4.04 -7.66
C ALA A 34 -0.05 -2.92 -7.07
N ILE A 35 -0.10 -2.75 -5.76
CA ILE A 35 0.68 -1.79 -4.99
C ILE A 35 1.02 -2.41 -3.65
N VAL A 36 2.21 -2.14 -3.17
CA VAL A 36 2.66 -2.54 -1.83
C VAL A 36 3.29 -1.35 -1.12
N GLY A 37 3.13 -1.31 0.20
CA GLY A 37 3.76 -0.32 1.08
C GLY A 37 4.37 -1.00 2.30
N PRO A 38 5.24 -0.29 3.05
CA PRO A 38 5.80 -0.80 4.29
C PRO A 38 4.68 -1.01 5.33
N ALA A 39 4.76 -2.09 6.09
CA ALA A 39 3.82 -2.38 7.18
C ALA A 39 4.23 -1.72 8.51
N SER A 40 5.49 -1.34 8.64
CA SER A 40 6.06 -0.67 9.81
C SER A 40 7.20 0.28 9.40
N PRO A 41 7.64 1.18 10.30
CA PRO A 41 8.79 2.05 10.04
C PRO A 41 10.09 1.29 9.72
N GLU A 42 10.25 0.08 10.23
CA GLU A 42 11.41 -0.75 10.00
C GLU A 42 11.31 -1.61 8.73
N SER A 43 10.20 -1.54 8.00
CA SER A 43 10.05 -2.30 6.76
C SER A 43 10.84 -1.66 5.62
N CYS A 44 11.76 -2.41 5.01
CA CYS A 44 12.49 -1.99 3.84
C CYS A 44 11.55 -1.55 2.71
N LEU A 45 11.74 -0.36 2.16
CA LEU A 45 10.88 0.18 1.10
C LEU A 45 10.84 -0.67 -0.17
N GLU A 46 11.90 -1.44 -0.44
CA GLU A 46 11.97 -2.29 -1.64
C GLU A 46 11.45 -3.69 -1.39
N CYS A 47 12.05 -4.45 -0.47
CA CYS A 47 11.74 -5.87 -0.28
C CYS A 47 10.77 -6.14 0.88
N LEU A 48 10.36 -5.12 1.62
CA LEU A 48 9.41 -5.15 2.76
C LEU A 48 9.88 -5.94 3.98
N ARG A 49 11.08 -6.53 3.97
CA ARG A 49 11.67 -7.20 5.14
C ARG A 49 12.05 -6.19 6.21
N ILE A 50 11.98 -6.59 7.46
CA ILE A 50 12.40 -5.76 8.60
C ILE A 50 13.92 -5.51 8.50
N THR A 51 14.33 -4.26 8.73
CA THR A 51 15.73 -3.83 8.71
C THR A 51 15.96 -2.69 9.70
N GLN A 52 17.23 -2.53 10.12
CA GLN A 52 17.71 -1.37 10.88
C GLN A 52 18.48 -0.37 9.99
N ASP A 53 18.69 -0.72 8.73
CA ASP A 53 19.39 0.12 7.78
C ASP A 53 18.44 1.13 7.14
N PHE A 54 19.01 2.25 6.67
CA PHE A 54 18.27 3.36 6.07
C PHE A 54 18.88 3.77 4.73
N CYS A 55 18.06 4.25 3.82
CA CYS A 55 18.50 4.91 2.61
C CYS A 55 19.29 6.18 2.99
N ALA A 56 20.53 6.28 2.53
CA ALA A 56 21.39 7.44 2.82
C ALA A 56 20.83 8.76 2.26
N SER A 57 19.97 8.68 1.24
CA SER A 57 19.41 9.85 0.58
C SER A 57 18.14 10.36 1.24
N CYS A 58 17.14 9.50 1.51
CA CYS A 58 15.85 9.92 2.03
C CYS A 58 15.63 9.59 3.53
N GLY A 59 16.49 8.75 4.13
CA GLY A 59 16.39 8.37 5.55
C GLY A 59 15.34 7.31 5.88
N PHE A 60 14.57 6.83 4.90
CA PHE A 60 13.61 5.75 5.09
C PHE A 60 14.29 4.37 5.11
N SER A 61 13.63 3.37 5.71
CA SER A 61 14.20 2.04 5.87
C SER A 61 14.51 1.37 4.52
N LEU A 62 15.77 1.01 4.30
CA LEU A 62 16.23 0.31 3.10
C LEU A 62 17.39 -0.61 3.49
N CYS A 63 17.16 -1.94 3.39
CA CYS A 63 18.19 -2.90 3.82
C CYS A 63 19.45 -2.84 2.95
N CYS A 64 20.58 -3.26 3.52
CA CYS A 64 21.90 -3.22 2.86
C CYS A 64 21.90 -3.89 1.48
N ASN A 65 21.21 -5.01 1.31
CA ASN A 65 21.10 -5.69 0.01
C ASN A 65 20.39 -4.81 -1.03
N CYS A 66 19.30 -4.16 -0.65
CA CYS A 66 18.56 -3.27 -1.55
C CYS A 66 19.34 -1.98 -1.82
N GLN A 67 20.11 -1.45 -0.88
CA GLN A 67 20.98 -0.29 -1.10
C GLN A 67 22.00 -0.53 -2.21
N GLN A 68 22.59 -1.72 -2.28
CA GLN A 68 23.51 -2.08 -3.36
C GLN A 68 22.82 -2.09 -4.72
N HIS A 69 21.56 -2.52 -4.78
CA HIS A 69 20.77 -2.50 -6.01
C HIS A 69 20.28 -1.10 -6.38
N PHE A 70 20.04 -0.23 -5.41
CA PHE A 70 19.70 1.17 -5.64
C PHE A 70 20.78 1.89 -6.43
N GLN A 71 22.05 1.70 -6.05
CA GLN A 71 23.19 2.27 -6.76
C GLN A 71 23.32 1.77 -8.21
N SER A 72 22.84 0.55 -8.49
CA SER A 72 22.83 -0.04 -9.84
C SER A 72 21.55 0.22 -10.63
N LEU A 73 20.64 1.09 -10.15
CA LEU A 73 19.35 1.42 -10.76
C LEU A 73 18.44 0.21 -11.03
N LYS A 74 18.53 -0.82 -10.20
CA LYS A 74 17.76 -2.07 -10.35
C LYS A 74 16.58 -2.20 -9.39
N LEU A 75 16.30 -1.18 -8.57
CA LEU A 75 15.13 -1.18 -7.70
C LEU A 75 13.88 -0.85 -8.51
N THR A 76 12.77 -1.48 -8.14
CA THR A 76 11.48 -1.36 -8.83
C THR A 76 10.45 -0.60 -8.02
N ARG A 77 10.59 -0.57 -6.69
CA ARG A 77 9.67 0.11 -5.78
C ARG A 77 10.27 1.39 -5.23
N HIS A 78 11.41 1.29 -4.55
CA HIS A 78 12.13 2.46 -4.08
C HIS A 78 13.09 2.97 -5.15
N ASP A 79 12.55 3.60 -6.17
CA ASP A 79 13.30 4.21 -7.27
C ASP A 79 13.81 5.63 -6.92
N ILE A 80 14.48 6.25 -7.87
CA ILE A 80 15.03 7.60 -7.70
C ILE A 80 13.92 8.63 -7.48
N GLU A 81 12.78 8.51 -8.16
CA GLU A 81 11.67 9.45 -8.07
C GLU A 81 10.99 9.34 -6.69
N GLU A 82 10.73 8.13 -6.22
CA GLU A 82 10.25 7.88 -4.86
C GLU A 82 11.22 8.43 -3.83
N CYS A 83 12.51 8.14 -3.97
CA CYS A 83 13.54 8.62 -3.05
C CYS A 83 13.59 10.15 -2.98
N GLN A 84 13.57 10.84 -4.11
CA GLN A 84 13.55 12.31 -4.17
C GLN A 84 12.26 12.90 -3.58
N ALA A 85 11.12 12.27 -3.78
CA ALA A 85 9.87 12.69 -3.17
C ALA A 85 9.92 12.59 -1.64
N LEU A 86 10.43 11.47 -1.12
CA LEU A 86 10.59 11.24 0.31
C LEU A 86 11.62 12.17 0.98
N GLN A 87 12.69 12.58 0.27
CA GLN A 87 13.64 13.59 0.76
C GLN A 87 12.99 14.94 1.07
N LYS A 88 11.91 15.28 0.37
CA LYS A 88 11.19 16.54 0.58
C LYS A 88 10.35 16.54 1.86
N VAL A 89 10.13 15.38 2.46
CA VAL A 89 9.45 15.24 3.75
C VAL A 89 10.39 15.72 4.83
N LYS A 90 10.14 16.93 5.36
CA LYS A 90 10.93 17.49 6.45
C LYS A 90 10.64 16.72 7.73
N LEU A 91 11.60 15.94 8.20
CA LEU A 91 11.52 15.24 9.46
C LEU A 91 11.96 16.18 10.60
N PRO A 92 11.15 16.37 11.66
CA PRO A 92 11.64 16.98 12.86
C PRO A 92 12.85 16.17 13.38
N ASN A 93 13.96 16.83 13.64
CA ASN A 93 15.22 16.21 14.13
C ASN A 93 15.89 15.22 13.16
N GLY A 94 15.46 15.14 11.90
CA GLY A 94 16.06 14.26 10.90
C GLY A 94 15.88 12.76 11.15
N ASN A 95 15.06 12.36 12.13
CA ASN A 95 14.87 10.96 12.48
C ASN A 95 13.45 10.50 12.12
N PHE A 96 13.38 9.57 11.19
CA PHE A 96 12.13 8.96 10.73
C PHE A 96 11.34 8.26 11.84
N LYS A 97 12.01 7.72 12.87
CA LYS A 97 11.40 7.02 14.00
C LYS A 97 10.57 7.91 14.89
N ASP A 98 10.80 9.22 14.87
CA ASP A 98 10.14 10.17 15.75
C ASP A 98 8.73 10.58 15.29
N LEU A 99 8.31 10.16 14.08
CA LEU A 99 6.97 10.40 13.54
C LEU A 99 6.21 9.09 13.31
N PRO A 100 5.48 8.59 14.31
CA PRO A 100 4.65 7.41 14.15
C PRO A 100 3.67 7.59 12.98
N GLY A 101 3.67 6.65 12.06
CA GLY A 101 2.76 6.64 10.92
C GLY A 101 3.27 7.36 9.67
N LEU A 102 4.44 8.00 9.68
CA LEU A 102 4.98 8.64 8.48
C LEU A 102 5.22 7.65 7.34
N PHE A 103 5.60 6.40 7.65
CA PHE A 103 5.73 5.34 6.65
C PHE A 103 4.42 5.06 5.88
N ASN A 104 3.27 5.41 6.45
CA ASN A 104 1.96 5.25 5.80
C ASN A 104 1.79 6.16 4.58
N ILE A 105 2.62 7.18 4.39
CA ILE A 105 2.58 8.02 3.19
C ILE A 105 3.07 7.31 1.93
N VAL A 106 3.90 6.27 2.09
CA VAL A 106 4.52 5.55 0.96
C VAL A 106 3.47 4.88 0.09
N PHE A 107 2.49 4.21 0.69
CA PHE A 107 1.44 3.53 -0.07
C PHE A 107 0.59 4.51 -0.91
N PRO A 108 -0.01 5.58 -0.36
CA PRO A 108 -0.77 6.54 -1.16
C PRO A 108 0.11 7.27 -2.18
N MET A 109 1.38 7.52 -1.90
CA MET A 109 2.30 8.11 -2.86
C MET A 109 2.50 7.19 -4.07
N ARG A 110 2.77 5.90 -3.85
CA ARG A 110 2.87 4.89 -4.92
C ARG A 110 1.57 4.76 -5.71
N PHE A 111 0.43 4.82 -5.01
CA PHE A 111 -0.88 4.82 -5.67
C PHE A 111 -1.04 6.01 -6.62
N ILE A 112 -0.66 7.21 -6.17
CA ILE A 112 -0.75 8.42 -7.00
C ILE A 112 0.23 8.34 -8.18
N GLN A 113 1.44 7.81 -7.99
CA GLN A 113 2.43 7.62 -9.06
C GLN A 113 1.89 6.74 -10.20
N LEU A 114 1.04 5.75 -9.93
CA LEU A 114 0.41 4.94 -10.98
C LEU A 114 -0.34 5.76 -12.01
N LYS A 115 -0.81 6.96 -11.67
CA LYS A 115 -1.47 7.85 -12.63
C LYS A 115 -0.59 8.15 -13.84
N TRP A 116 0.72 8.15 -13.66
CA TRP A 116 1.70 8.45 -14.71
C TRP A 116 2.45 7.21 -15.19
N THR A 117 2.75 6.25 -14.30
CA THR A 117 3.52 5.05 -14.62
C THR A 117 2.67 3.93 -15.21
N ASP A 118 1.43 3.75 -14.73
CA ASP A 118 0.45 2.80 -15.27
C ASP A 118 -0.98 3.37 -15.16
N PRO A 119 -1.37 4.29 -16.09
CA PRO A 119 -2.70 4.88 -16.09
C PRO A 119 -3.85 3.87 -16.20
N GLY A 120 -3.59 2.71 -16.83
CA GLY A 120 -4.56 1.62 -16.99
C GLY A 120 -4.88 0.97 -15.65
N LEU A 121 -3.86 0.61 -14.88
CA LEU A 121 -3.99 0.07 -13.54
C LEU A 121 -4.60 1.12 -12.58
N PHE A 122 -4.11 2.36 -12.62
CA PHE A 122 -4.67 3.45 -11.83
C PHE A 122 -6.18 3.58 -12.02
N LYS A 123 -6.64 3.60 -13.29
CA LYS A 123 -8.07 3.70 -13.62
C LYS A 123 -8.88 2.53 -13.06
N LYS A 124 -8.35 1.31 -13.11
CA LYS A 124 -9.00 0.13 -12.52
C LYS A 124 -9.13 0.27 -11.01
N LEU A 125 -8.08 0.74 -10.33
CA LEU A 125 -8.05 0.85 -8.87
C LEU A 125 -8.97 1.95 -8.35
N ILE A 126 -9.09 3.10 -9.02
CA ILE A 126 -10.01 4.16 -8.60
C ILE A 126 -11.49 3.81 -8.84
N CYS A 127 -11.77 2.80 -9.68
CA CYS A 127 -13.13 2.28 -9.88
C CYS A 127 -13.57 1.29 -8.81
N LEU A 128 -12.67 0.90 -7.87
CA LEU A 128 -13.05 0.09 -6.72
C LEU A 128 -13.97 0.87 -5.79
N GLU A 129 -14.98 0.22 -5.27
CA GLU A 129 -15.92 0.86 -4.36
C GLU A 129 -15.24 1.24 -3.05
N GLY A 130 -15.31 2.51 -2.72
CA GLY A 130 -14.63 3.08 -1.55
C GLY A 130 -15.44 3.07 -0.27
N HIS A 131 -16.75 2.73 -0.31
CA HIS A 131 -17.68 2.78 0.83
C HIS A 131 -17.60 4.09 1.63
N VAL A 132 -17.49 5.22 0.92
CA VAL A 132 -17.21 6.53 1.54
C VAL A 132 -18.30 6.95 2.50
N GLU A 133 -19.56 6.70 2.16
CA GLU A 133 -20.71 7.08 3.01
C GLU A 133 -20.73 6.25 4.29
N ASP A 134 -20.52 4.94 4.21
CA ASP A 134 -20.44 4.05 5.37
C ASP A 134 -19.32 4.47 6.34
N ARG A 135 -18.18 4.95 5.79
CA ARG A 135 -17.07 5.44 6.61
C ARG A 135 -17.36 6.77 7.30
N LYS A 136 -18.11 7.67 6.67
CA LYS A 136 -18.50 8.94 7.29
C LYS A 136 -19.33 8.70 8.55
N GLU A 137 -20.30 7.76 8.50
CA GLU A 137 -21.10 7.39 9.65
C GLU A 137 -20.27 6.80 10.79
N GLN A 138 -19.25 5.98 10.47
CA GLN A 138 -18.34 5.42 11.46
C GLN A 138 -17.49 6.48 12.14
N VAL A 139 -16.98 7.49 11.42
CA VAL A 139 -16.20 8.60 11.98
C VAL A 139 -17.05 9.42 12.94
N HIS A 140 -18.26 9.82 12.56
CA HIS A 140 -19.15 10.56 13.44
C HIS A 140 -19.54 9.77 14.71
N SER A 141 -19.74 8.47 14.59
CA SER A 141 -20.05 7.61 15.75
C SER A 141 -18.87 7.47 16.72
N SER A 142 -17.63 7.50 16.21
CA SER A 142 -16.41 7.43 17.04
C SER A 142 -16.10 8.75 17.74
N GLU A 143 -16.40 9.89 17.12
CA GLU A 143 -16.26 11.22 17.74
C GLU A 143 -17.27 11.43 18.87
N ASN A 144 -18.52 11.03 18.68
CA ASN A 144 -19.54 11.07 19.71
C ASN A 144 -19.22 10.17 20.93
N ARG A 145 -18.58 9.01 20.70
CA ARG A 145 -18.11 8.16 21.83
C ARG A 145 -16.98 8.80 22.65
N LYS A 146 -16.07 9.55 22.01
CA LYS A 146 -14.99 10.26 22.73
C LYS A 146 -15.51 11.40 23.57
N GLN A 147 -16.54 12.12 23.12
CA GLN A 147 -17.15 13.21 23.91
C GLN A 147 -17.90 12.70 25.14
N ASN A 148 -18.53 11.52 25.07
CA ASN A 148 -19.27 10.92 26.20
C ASN A 148 -18.35 10.27 27.28
N ILE A 149 -17.05 10.16 27.07
CA ILE A 149 -16.08 9.63 28.04
C ILE A 149 -15.44 10.78 28.85
N LEU A 150 -15.59 12.04 28.41
CA LEU A 150 -15.00 13.23 29.02
C LEU A 150 -16.02 14.05 29.82
N THR A 151 -17.25 13.57 29.98
CA THR A 151 -18.28 14.08 30.89
C THR A 151 -18.52 13.10 32.02
#